data_37635c0569afc2543fe1e35ffcaea7b6
#
_entry.id   37635c0569afc2543fe1e35ffcaea7b6
#
_cell.length_a   1.000
_cell.length_b   1.000
_cell.length_c   1.000
_cell.angle_alpha   90.00
_cell.angle_beta   90.00
_cell.angle_gamma   90.00
#
_symmetry.space_group_name_H-M   'P 1'
#
loop_
_entity.id
_entity.type
_entity.pdbx_description
1 polymer ?
#
loop_
_entity_poly.entity_id
_entity_poly.type
_entity_poly.pdbx_seq_one_letter_code
_entity_poly.pdbx_strand_id
1 'polypeptide(L)'
;MKMVEIKKILVPTDFSKGSERAYPVAQEVAETFGSAIDFIHIIPTLKYFNESIKKLGVPLDMEKDLYPKIIDESERSIERAMDQYLRKENKGDHFVKIERKPSDAIVEFAKKNNYDLILMGTRGADETKMLRGSVTERVIRKSRIPVFSVGDRFDLNTVDNVVLTTDSSELSLAAFPLAAALADTFDAHLTMFHVIELYGSASEDIPRDPGKGENVSIYEAIIERINDYLAEKEMDNVHIQRTGVTFEDEIVITDGEQSRSIPFYTRIEKGVSAHYEIENYASEEADILVMATHGHSGFAHLILGSTAEKVAQYVKIPVITVRPSDEEFDD
;
A
#
# COMPACT_ATOMS: atom_id res chain seq x y z
N MET A 1 14.88 17.91 -1.05
CA MET A 1 14.83 16.47 -1.41
C MET A 1 13.44 15.97 -1.07
N LYS A 2 12.75 15.28 -1.98
CA LYS A 2 11.42 14.72 -1.67
C LYS A 2 11.59 13.57 -0.67
N MET A 3 10.71 13.47 0.31
CA MET A 3 10.71 12.43 1.34
C MET A 3 10.62 11.02 0.74
N VAL A 4 9.82 10.85 -0.31
CA VAL A 4 9.70 9.63 -1.12
C VAL A 4 9.58 10.05 -2.59
N GLU A 5 10.28 9.36 -3.48
CA GLU A 5 10.11 9.53 -4.92
C GLU A 5 9.37 8.32 -5.50
N ILE A 6 8.27 8.58 -6.19
CA ILE A 6 7.54 7.58 -6.98
C ILE A 6 7.70 7.96 -8.45
N LYS A 7 8.64 7.31 -9.14
CA LYS A 7 8.94 7.58 -10.56
C LYS A 7 8.22 6.63 -11.50
N LYS A 8 8.02 5.38 -11.06
CA LYS A 8 7.45 4.32 -11.89
C LYS A 8 6.35 3.58 -11.15
N ILE A 9 5.15 3.62 -11.71
CA ILE A 9 3.97 2.93 -11.19
C ILE A 9 3.64 1.75 -12.10
N LEU A 10 3.51 0.55 -11.53
CA LEU A 10 3.00 -0.62 -12.24
C LEU A 10 1.52 -0.80 -11.94
N VAL A 11 0.69 -0.88 -12.98
CA VAL A 11 -0.74 -1.13 -12.89
C VAL A 11 -1.07 -2.50 -13.47
N PRO A 12 -1.20 -3.53 -12.65
CA PRO A 12 -1.70 -4.83 -13.10
C PRO A 12 -3.18 -4.77 -13.45
N THR A 13 -3.55 -5.37 -14.57
CA THR A 13 -4.93 -5.43 -15.02
C THR A 13 -5.36 -6.83 -15.46
N ASP A 14 -6.62 -7.19 -15.21
CA ASP A 14 -7.33 -8.32 -15.76
C ASP A 14 -8.58 -7.88 -16.57
N PHE A 15 -8.67 -6.57 -16.85
CA PHE A 15 -9.76 -5.91 -17.55
C PHE A 15 -11.13 -6.03 -16.84
N SER A 16 -11.15 -6.47 -15.59
CA SER A 16 -12.36 -6.45 -14.78
C SER A 16 -12.68 -5.03 -14.31
N LYS A 17 -13.95 -4.79 -13.99
CA LYS A 17 -14.37 -3.52 -13.36
C LYS A 17 -13.59 -3.20 -12.08
N GLY A 18 -13.11 -4.24 -11.38
CA GLY A 18 -12.27 -4.07 -10.21
C GLY A 18 -10.90 -3.49 -10.55
N SER A 19 -10.23 -4.00 -11.59
CA SER A 19 -8.94 -3.46 -12.03
C SER A 19 -9.06 -2.09 -12.69
N GLU A 20 -10.17 -1.82 -13.42
CA GLU A 20 -10.42 -0.52 -14.07
C GLU A 20 -10.46 0.65 -13.07
N ARG A 21 -10.86 0.41 -11.82
CA ARG A 21 -10.88 1.45 -10.77
C ARG A 21 -9.50 2.02 -10.43
N ALA A 22 -8.48 1.22 -10.63
CA ALA A 22 -7.10 1.63 -10.41
C ALA A 22 -6.60 2.65 -11.45
N TYR A 23 -7.18 2.68 -12.65
CA TYR A 23 -6.62 3.48 -13.75
C TYR A 23 -6.70 4.99 -13.51
N PRO A 24 -7.87 5.58 -13.17
CA PRO A 24 -7.92 7.01 -12.86
C PRO A 24 -7.07 7.36 -11.63
N VAL A 25 -7.06 6.52 -10.60
CA VAL A 25 -6.23 6.74 -9.40
C VAL A 25 -4.74 6.71 -9.75
N ALA A 26 -4.30 5.80 -10.62
CA ALA A 26 -2.92 5.77 -11.07
C ALA A 26 -2.54 7.07 -11.81
N GLN A 27 -3.44 7.60 -12.64
CA GLN A 27 -3.22 8.87 -13.32
C GLN A 27 -3.07 10.04 -12.34
N GLU A 28 -3.95 10.15 -11.34
CA GLU A 28 -3.91 11.21 -10.35
C GLU A 28 -2.64 11.12 -9.47
N VAL A 29 -2.26 9.92 -9.02
CA VAL A 29 -0.99 9.69 -8.30
C VAL A 29 0.20 10.06 -9.18
N ALA A 30 0.16 9.68 -10.46
CA ALA A 30 1.26 9.98 -11.37
C ALA A 30 1.40 11.49 -11.66
N GLU A 31 0.30 12.22 -11.76
CA GLU A 31 0.34 13.70 -11.90
C GLU A 31 1.02 14.35 -10.71
N THR A 32 0.67 13.88 -9.53
CA THR A 32 1.17 14.40 -8.26
C THR A 32 2.66 14.16 -8.05
N PHE A 33 3.13 12.96 -8.35
CA PHE A 33 4.54 12.57 -8.15
C PHE A 33 5.41 12.80 -9.40
N GLY A 34 4.80 13.04 -10.56
CA GLY A 34 5.51 13.13 -11.85
C GLY A 34 5.95 11.75 -12.35
N SER A 35 5.13 10.72 -12.13
CA SER A 35 5.46 9.33 -12.40
C SER A 35 5.12 8.90 -13.83
N ALA A 36 5.82 7.89 -14.33
CA ALA A 36 5.40 7.10 -15.50
C ALA A 36 4.55 5.90 -15.05
N ILE A 37 3.52 5.57 -15.84
CA ILE A 37 2.59 4.48 -15.55
C ILE A 37 2.75 3.41 -16.62
N ASP A 38 3.13 2.20 -16.20
CA ASP A 38 3.18 1.02 -17.04
C ASP A 38 2.04 0.06 -16.68
N PHE A 39 1.41 -0.53 -17.69
CA PHE A 39 0.37 -1.54 -17.48
C PHE A 39 0.91 -2.95 -17.72
N ILE A 40 0.45 -3.92 -16.94
CA ILE A 40 0.76 -5.33 -17.14
C ILE A 40 -0.48 -6.20 -17.06
N HIS A 41 -0.65 -7.06 -18.06
CA HIS A 41 -1.64 -8.14 -18.04
C HIS A 41 -0.96 -9.51 -17.99
N ILE A 42 -1.40 -10.36 -17.07
CA ILE A 42 -0.89 -11.73 -16.96
C ILE A 42 -1.97 -12.72 -17.41
N ILE A 43 -1.72 -13.40 -18.50
CA ILE A 43 -2.55 -14.48 -19.01
C ILE A 43 -2.19 -15.76 -18.24
N PRO A 44 -3.10 -16.36 -17.45
CA PRO A 44 -2.82 -17.60 -16.75
C PRO A 44 -2.60 -18.77 -17.71
N THR A 45 -1.56 -19.58 -17.47
CA THR A 45 -1.35 -20.78 -18.27
C THR A 45 -2.45 -21.82 -18.02
N LEU A 46 -3.03 -22.33 -19.09
CA LEU A 46 -4.08 -23.37 -19.08
C LEU A 46 -3.49 -24.76 -19.35
N LYS A 47 -2.37 -25.13 -18.68
CA LYS A 47 -1.68 -26.42 -18.94
C LYS A 47 -2.61 -27.62 -18.91
N TYR A 48 -3.45 -27.74 -17.88
CA TYR A 48 -4.40 -28.85 -17.75
C TYR A 48 -5.45 -28.86 -18.85
N PHE A 49 -5.92 -27.68 -19.28
CA PHE A 49 -6.85 -27.55 -20.38
C PHE A 49 -6.23 -27.97 -21.69
N ASN A 50 -5.00 -27.59 -21.96
CA ASN A 50 -4.22 -27.99 -23.13
C ASN A 50 -4.01 -29.53 -23.19
N GLU A 51 -3.66 -30.15 -22.07
CA GLU A 51 -3.52 -31.61 -21.97
C GLU A 51 -4.87 -32.33 -22.19
N SER A 52 -5.97 -31.78 -21.66
CA SER A 52 -7.30 -32.34 -21.83
C SER A 52 -7.79 -32.23 -23.27
N ILE A 53 -7.59 -31.10 -23.93
CA ILE A 53 -7.89 -30.91 -25.36
C ILE A 53 -7.11 -31.89 -26.24
N LYS A 54 -5.81 -32.05 -25.99
CA LYS A 54 -4.97 -33.02 -26.69
C LYS A 54 -5.46 -34.46 -26.50
N LYS A 55 -5.89 -34.83 -25.29
CA LYS A 55 -6.47 -36.15 -25.00
C LYS A 55 -7.81 -36.39 -25.70
N LEU A 56 -8.60 -35.36 -25.94
CA LEU A 56 -9.87 -35.41 -26.65
C LEU A 56 -9.68 -35.41 -28.17
N GLY A 57 -8.45 -35.35 -28.69
CA GLY A 57 -8.15 -35.36 -30.12
C GLY A 57 -8.62 -34.11 -30.86
N VAL A 58 -8.87 -33.02 -30.16
CA VAL A 58 -9.22 -31.74 -30.78
C VAL A 58 -7.96 -31.11 -31.38
N PRO A 59 -7.96 -30.76 -32.68
CA PRO A 59 -6.79 -30.19 -33.36
C PRO A 59 -6.63 -28.70 -33.01
N LEU A 60 -6.41 -28.38 -31.73
CA LEU A 60 -6.15 -27.02 -31.23
C LEU A 60 -4.79 -27.01 -30.53
N ASP A 61 -3.88 -26.19 -31.02
CA ASP A 61 -2.61 -25.89 -30.37
C ASP A 61 -2.70 -24.56 -29.66
N MET A 62 -2.75 -24.59 -28.32
CA MET A 62 -2.86 -23.38 -27.50
C MET A 62 -1.76 -22.37 -27.80
N GLU A 63 -0.51 -22.84 -27.98
CA GLU A 63 0.64 -21.97 -28.19
C GLU A 63 0.64 -21.31 -29.57
N LYS A 64 0.19 -22.05 -30.58
CA LYS A 64 0.17 -21.57 -31.97
C LYS A 64 -1.11 -20.86 -32.36
N ASP A 65 -2.24 -21.35 -31.88
CA ASP A 65 -3.54 -20.93 -32.40
C ASP A 65 -4.27 -19.96 -31.50
N LEU A 66 -4.10 -20.08 -30.16
CA LEU A 66 -4.89 -19.34 -29.19
C LEU A 66 -4.12 -18.21 -28.50
N TYR A 67 -2.94 -18.51 -27.92
CA TYR A 67 -2.18 -17.49 -27.18
C TYR A 67 -1.82 -16.27 -28.02
N PRO A 68 -1.38 -16.37 -29.29
CA PRO A 68 -1.11 -15.17 -30.09
C PRO A 68 -2.31 -14.24 -30.21
N LYS A 69 -3.51 -14.79 -30.37
CA LYS A 69 -4.74 -14.01 -30.47
C LYS A 69 -5.14 -13.36 -29.15
N ILE A 70 -4.95 -14.09 -28.04
CA ILE A 70 -5.24 -13.54 -26.71
C ILE A 70 -4.25 -12.42 -26.39
N ILE A 71 -2.96 -12.58 -26.73
CA ILE A 71 -1.94 -11.54 -26.55
C ILE A 71 -2.32 -10.28 -27.33
N ASP A 72 -2.58 -10.44 -28.65
CA ASP A 72 -2.99 -9.35 -29.54
C ASP A 72 -4.20 -8.56 -28.99
N GLU A 73 -5.24 -9.26 -28.54
CA GLU A 73 -6.43 -8.61 -27.97
C GLU A 73 -6.16 -7.99 -26.61
N SER A 74 -5.28 -8.59 -25.79
CA SER A 74 -4.87 -8.02 -24.51
C SER A 74 -4.07 -6.74 -24.71
N GLU A 75 -3.12 -6.71 -25.65
CA GLU A 75 -2.35 -5.52 -26.00
C GLU A 75 -3.25 -4.38 -26.45
N ARG A 76 -4.18 -4.63 -27.38
CA ARG A 76 -5.18 -3.64 -27.82
C ARG A 76 -6.07 -3.15 -26.68
N SER A 77 -6.40 -4.03 -25.75
CA SER A 77 -7.24 -3.67 -24.59
C SER A 77 -6.48 -2.78 -23.60
N ILE A 78 -5.20 -3.06 -23.37
CA ILE A 78 -4.34 -2.20 -22.56
C ILE A 78 -4.17 -0.85 -23.23
N GLU A 79 -3.83 -0.81 -24.53
CA GLU A 79 -3.67 0.45 -25.26
C GLU A 79 -4.92 1.32 -25.18
N ARG A 80 -6.11 0.74 -25.40
CA ARG A 80 -7.40 1.45 -25.24
C ARG A 80 -7.60 2.00 -23.82
N ALA A 81 -7.27 1.21 -22.79
CA ALA A 81 -7.35 1.68 -21.40
C ALA A 81 -6.36 2.82 -21.13
N MET A 82 -5.11 2.69 -21.55
CA MET A 82 -4.11 3.73 -21.39
C MET A 82 -4.50 5.01 -22.14
N ASP A 83 -5.04 4.89 -23.36
CA ASP A 83 -5.49 6.07 -24.14
C ASP A 83 -6.71 6.77 -23.52
N GLN A 84 -7.57 6.00 -22.85
CA GLN A 84 -8.77 6.53 -22.21
C GLN A 84 -8.49 7.22 -20.87
N TYR A 85 -7.58 6.67 -20.07
CA TYR A 85 -7.40 7.06 -18.67
C TYR A 85 -6.11 7.85 -18.41
N LEU A 86 -5.06 7.69 -19.23
CA LEU A 86 -3.76 8.30 -18.98
C LEU A 86 -3.49 9.51 -19.86
N ARG A 87 -2.89 10.53 -19.25
CA ARG A 87 -2.33 11.66 -19.99
C ARG A 87 -1.02 11.25 -20.67
N LYS A 88 -0.70 11.91 -21.78
CA LYS A 88 0.46 11.55 -22.60
C LYS A 88 1.78 11.62 -21.84
N GLU A 89 1.92 12.57 -20.94
CA GLU A 89 3.11 12.78 -20.11
C GLU A 89 3.37 11.67 -19.10
N ASN A 90 2.31 11.00 -18.63
CA ASN A 90 2.42 9.91 -17.64
C ASN A 90 2.36 8.52 -18.29
N LYS A 91 2.02 8.45 -19.58
CA LYS A 91 1.85 7.18 -20.29
C LYS A 91 3.22 6.55 -20.56
N GLY A 92 3.47 5.41 -19.93
CA GLY A 92 4.65 4.56 -20.13
C GLY A 92 4.39 3.40 -21.10
N ASP A 93 4.97 2.25 -20.78
CA ASP A 93 4.89 1.03 -21.59
C ASP A 93 3.74 0.10 -21.13
N HIS A 94 3.45 -0.91 -21.96
CA HIS A 94 2.54 -1.97 -21.59
C HIS A 94 3.13 -3.36 -21.86
N PHE A 95 2.69 -4.34 -21.06
CA PHE A 95 3.24 -5.68 -21.09
C PHE A 95 2.15 -6.73 -21.00
N VAL A 96 2.24 -7.75 -21.84
CA VAL A 96 1.41 -8.96 -21.77
C VAL A 96 2.34 -10.17 -21.55
N LYS A 97 2.06 -10.99 -20.54
CA LYS A 97 2.84 -12.17 -20.21
C LYS A 97 1.95 -13.37 -19.98
N ILE A 98 2.47 -14.55 -20.32
CA ILE A 98 1.80 -15.81 -20.04
C ILE A 98 2.53 -16.48 -18.88
N GLU A 99 1.87 -16.54 -17.71
CA GLU A 99 2.49 -17.10 -16.51
C GLU A 99 1.49 -17.93 -15.70
N ARG A 100 2.01 -18.89 -14.94
CA ARG A 100 1.16 -19.79 -14.16
C ARG A 100 0.49 -19.11 -12.96
N LYS A 101 1.20 -18.20 -12.34
CA LYS A 101 0.78 -17.53 -11.11
C LYS A 101 0.85 -16.01 -11.29
N PRO A 102 -0.26 -15.35 -11.62
CA PRO A 102 -0.27 -13.91 -11.89
C PRO A 102 0.37 -13.07 -10.78
N SER A 103 0.09 -13.38 -9.51
CA SER A 103 0.67 -12.64 -8.39
C SER A 103 2.19 -12.70 -8.32
N ASP A 104 2.78 -13.87 -8.58
CA ASP A 104 4.24 -14.04 -8.57
C ASP A 104 4.87 -13.28 -9.74
N ALA A 105 4.26 -13.40 -10.93
CA ALA A 105 4.72 -12.71 -12.12
C ALA A 105 4.69 -11.18 -11.97
N ILE A 106 3.64 -10.64 -11.36
CA ILE A 106 3.52 -9.19 -11.09
C ILE A 106 4.66 -8.73 -10.15
N VAL A 107 4.85 -9.43 -9.02
CA VAL A 107 5.87 -9.06 -8.02
C VAL A 107 7.29 -9.17 -8.60
N GLU A 108 7.59 -10.26 -9.30
CA GLU A 108 8.90 -10.45 -9.93
C GLU A 108 9.16 -9.41 -11.02
N PHE A 109 8.14 -9.09 -11.82
CA PHE A 109 8.26 -8.07 -12.86
C PHE A 109 8.49 -6.69 -12.27
N ALA A 110 7.73 -6.31 -11.24
CA ALA A 110 7.87 -5.05 -10.56
C ALA A 110 9.28 -4.89 -9.95
N LYS A 111 9.76 -5.92 -9.26
CA LYS A 111 11.11 -5.93 -8.68
C LYS A 111 12.20 -5.82 -9.74
N LYS A 112 12.12 -6.63 -10.81
CA LYS A 112 13.13 -6.69 -11.86
C LYS A 112 13.29 -5.38 -12.63
N ASN A 113 12.20 -4.60 -12.75
CA ASN A 113 12.17 -3.36 -13.53
C ASN A 113 12.16 -2.11 -12.64
N ASN A 114 12.45 -2.26 -11.33
CA ASN A 114 12.59 -1.17 -10.35
C ASN A 114 11.37 -0.23 -10.35
N TYR A 115 10.18 -0.79 -10.16
CA TYR A 115 8.99 0.00 -9.89
C TYR A 115 8.98 0.48 -8.43
N ASP A 116 8.46 1.68 -8.21
CA ASP A 116 8.38 2.29 -6.88
C ASP A 116 7.03 2.02 -6.21
N LEU A 117 6.00 1.73 -7.00
CA LEU A 117 4.64 1.46 -6.54
C LEU A 117 3.96 0.44 -7.46
N ILE A 118 3.22 -0.49 -6.86
CA ILE A 118 2.23 -1.33 -7.55
C ILE A 118 0.85 -0.80 -7.18
N LEU A 119 0.06 -0.34 -8.16
CA LEU A 119 -1.27 0.19 -7.93
C LEU A 119 -2.30 -0.75 -8.53
N MET A 120 -3.16 -1.32 -7.68
CA MET A 120 -4.11 -2.38 -8.06
C MET A 120 -5.52 -2.04 -7.63
N GLY A 121 -6.49 -2.31 -8.51
CA GLY A 121 -7.88 -2.37 -8.11
C GLY A 121 -8.18 -3.63 -7.28
N THR A 122 -9.08 -3.48 -6.33
CA THR A 122 -9.66 -4.62 -5.63
C THR A 122 -10.95 -5.03 -6.36
N ARG A 123 -11.34 -6.31 -6.30
CA ARG A 123 -12.69 -6.68 -6.73
C ARG A 123 -13.68 -5.91 -5.87
N GLY A 124 -14.58 -5.16 -6.51
CA GLY A 124 -15.70 -4.57 -5.83
C GLY A 124 -16.45 -5.67 -5.10
N ALA A 125 -16.83 -5.41 -3.87
CA ALA A 125 -17.68 -6.29 -3.15
C ALA A 125 -18.97 -6.50 -3.95
N ASP A 126 -19.16 -7.69 -4.54
CA ASP A 126 -20.47 -8.27 -4.51
C ASP A 126 -20.90 -8.15 -3.04
N GLU A 127 -22.04 -7.53 -2.75
CA GLU A 127 -22.49 -7.20 -1.38
C GLU A 127 -22.47 -8.39 -0.41
N THR A 128 -22.19 -9.59 -0.90
CA THR A 128 -22.13 -10.84 -0.15
C THR A 128 -20.71 -11.40 0.09
N LYS A 129 -19.63 -10.83 -0.49
CA LYS A 129 -18.25 -11.33 -0.31
C LYS A 129 -17.28 -10.18 -0.04
N MET A 130 -16.97 -9.99 1.22
CA MET A 130 -16.10 -8.98 1.81
C MET A 130 -14.60 -9.18 1.52
N LEU A 131 -14.20 -9.89 0.46
CA LEU A 131 -12.80 -10.24 0.25
C LEU A 131 -12.20 -9.52 -0.96
N ARG A 132 -11.06 -8.86 -0.75
CA ARG A 132 -10.19 -8.37 -1.83
C ARG A 132 -9.87 -9.50 -2.81
N GLY A 133 -9.61 -9.18 -4.08
CA GLY A 133 -9.28 -10.20 -5.09
C GLY A 133 -8.06 -11.04 -4.69
N SER A 134 -8.13 -12.33 -4.91
CA SER A 134 -7.09 -13.30 -4.51
C SER A 134 -5.70 -13.00 -5.10
N VAL A 135 -5.61 -12.26 -6.21
CA VAL A 135 -4.33 -11.81 -6.79
C VAL A 135 -3.78 -10.65 -5.99
N THR A 136 -4.60 -9.63 -5.69
CA THR A 136 -4.20 -8.45 -4.93
C THR A 136 -3.68 -8.83 -3.53
N GLU A 137 -4.40 -9.70 -2.81
CA GLU A 137 -3.98 -10.22 -1.50
C GLU A 137 -2.60 -10.89 -1.57
N ARG A 138 -2.38 -11.75 -2.60
CA ARG A 138 -1.09 -12.42 -2.78
C ARG A 138 0.03 -11.47 -3.18
N VAL A 139 -0.27 -10.41 -3.95
CA VAL A 139 0.71 -9.38 -4.29
C VAL A 139 1.12 -8.62 -3.03
N ILE A 140 0.16 -8.16 -2.21
CA ILE A 140 0.43 -7.51 -0.91
C ILE A 140 1.34 -8.39 -0.04
N ARG A 141 1.04 -9.69 0.07
CA ARG A 141 1.81 -10.64 0.88
C ARG A 141 3.25 -10.84 0.40
N LYS A 142 3.51 -10.71 -0.90
CA LYS A 142 4.81 -11.07 -1.51
C LYS A 142 5.64 -9.89 -1.94
N SER A 143 5.03 -8.74 -2.15
CA SER A 143 5.71 -7.57 -2.67
C SER A 143 6.64 -6.96 -1.63
N ARG A 144 7.81 -6.55 -2.07
CA ARG A 144 8.72 -5.65 -1.32
C ARG A 144 8.52 -4.19 -1.74
N ILE A 145 7.82 -3.99 -2.84
CA ILE A 145 7.44 -2.68 -3.34
C ILE A 145 6.10 -2.33 -2.70
N PRO A 146 5.87 -1.09 -2.26
CA PRO A 146 4.58 -0.65 -1.76
C PRO A 146 3.44 -1.03 -2.69
N VAL A 147 2.32 -1.49 -2.14
CA VAL A 147 1.13 -1.87 -2.90
C VAL A 147 -0.03 -0.98 -2.51
N PHE A 148 -0.47 -0.16 -3.43
CA PHE A 148 -1.67 0.65 -3.30
C PHE A 148 -2.87 -0.11 -3.87
N SER A 149 -3.76 -0.52 -2.99
CA SER A 149 -4.98 -1.24 -3.35
C SER A 149 -6.20 -0.34 -3.24
N VAL A 150 -6.89 -0.12 -4.37
CA VAL A 150 -8.02 0.81 -4.51
C VAL A 150 -9.34 0.06 -4.53
N GLY A 151 -10.30 0.48 -3.70
CA GLY A 151 -11.66 -0.06 -3.61
C GLY A 151 -12.66 0.64 -4.53
N ASP A 152 -13.94 0.56 -4.18
CA ASP A 152 -15.06 0.98 -5.04
C ASP A 152 -15.23 2.48 -5.22
N ARG A 153 -14.83 3.28 -4.25
CA ARG A 153 -15.01 4.74 -4.26
C ARG A 153 -13.77 5.39 -3.68
N PHE A 154 -13.04 6.06 -4.51
CA PHE A 154 -11.91 6.85 -4.09
C PHE A 154 -11.74 8.03 -5.04
N ASP A 155 -11.59 9.22 -4.48
CA ASP A 155 -11.32 10.46 -5.18
C ASP A 155 -10.15 11.15 -4.47
N LEU A 156 -9.01 11.24 -5.14
CA LEU A 156 -7.80 11.85 -4.59
C LEU A 156 -7.97 13.34 -4.28
N ASN A 157 -8.90 14.02 -4.96
CA ASN A 157 -9.15 15.45 -4.72
C ASN A 157 -9.86 15.74 -3.38
N THR A 158 -10.32 14.69 -2.70
CA THR A 158 -11.02 14.81 -1.40
C THR A 158 -10.23 14.22 -0.25
N VAL A 159 -8.94 13.91 -0.45
CA VAL A 159 -8.07 13.38 0.60
C VAL A 159 -7.75 14.49 1.60
N ASP A 160 -8.21 14.34 2.82
CA ASP A 160 -8.00 15.25 3.96
C ASP A 160 -7.26 14.56 5.12
N ASN A 161 -7.44 13.24 5.26
CA ASN A 161 -6.83 12.46 6.34
C ASN A 161 -6.14 11.20 5.82
N VAL A 162 -4.82 11.20 5.88
CA VAL A 162 -3.99 10.00 5.71
C VAL A 162 -3.78 9.35 7.07
N VAL A 163 -4.22 8.12 7.25
CA VAL A 163 -4.05 7.38 8.51
C VAL A 163 -2.92 6.38 8.39
N LEU A 164 -1.94 6.48 9.27
CA LEU A 164 -0.85 5.52 9.42
C LEU A 164 -1.07 4.68 10.68
N THR A 165 -1.18 3.37 10.53
CA THR A 165 -1.27 2.47 11.70
C THR A 165 0.11 2.06 12.19
N THR A 166 0.27 2.02 13.52
CA THR A 166 1.49 1.57 14.17
C THR A 166 1.19 0.69 15.39
N ASP A 167 2.01 -0.32 15.62
CA ASP A 167 2.09 -1.05 16.88
C ASP A 167 3.26 -0.58 17.74
N SER A 168 3.85 0.57 17.38
CA SER A 168 5.02 1.18 18.00
C SER A 168 6.33 0.42 17.76
N SER A 169 6.35 -0.62 16.91
CA SER A 169 7.59 -1.26 16.49
C SER A 169 8.30 -0.44 15.42
N GLU A 170 9.60 -0.62 15.32
CA GLU A 170 10.44 -0.03 14.29
C GLU A 170 9.98 -0.47 12.88
N LEU A 171 9.62 -1.75 12.73
CA LEU A 171 9.08 -2.28 11.49
C LEU A 171 7.79 -1.57 11.05
N SER A 172 6.92 -1.16 12.00
CA SER A 172 5.70 -0.41 11.65
C SER A 172 5.99 1.00 11.16
N LEU A 173 7.11 1.61 11.58
CA LEU A 173 7.54 2.94 11.16
C LEU A 173 8.10 2.98 9.72
N ALA A 174 8.44 1.85 9.13
CA ALA A 174 8.85 1.79 7.71
C ALA A 174 7.83 2.39 6.74
N ALA A 175 6.57 2.47 7.14
CA ALA A 175 5.50 3.10 6.36
C ALA A 175 5.39 4.63 6.57
N PHE A 176 6.05 5.19 7.59
CA PHE A 176 5.95 6.61 7.95
C PHE A 176 6.39 7.57 6.82
N PRO A 177 7.54 7.36 6.14
CA PRO A 177 7.98 8.28 5.09
C PRO A 177 6.98 8.37 3.94
N LEU A 178 6.37 7.24 3.55
CA LEU A 178 5.37 7.23 2.49
C LEU A 178 4.06 7.89 2.94
N ALA A 179 3.60 7.63 4.17
CA ALA A 179 2.39 8.25 4.71
C ALA A 179 2.53 9.78 4.80
N ALA A 180 3.67 10.27 5.31
CA ALA A 180 3.94 11.69 5.41
C ALA A 180 4.10 12.34 4.01
N ALA A 181 4.73 11.65 3.05
CA ALA A 181 4.81 12.13 1.67
C ALA A 181 3.44 12.25 0.99
N LEU A 182 2.52 11.33 1.27
CA LEU A 182 1.15 11.40 0.78
C LEU A 182 0.38 12.56 1.42
N ALA A 183 0.48 12.73 2.73
CA ALA A 183 -0.15 13.84 3.43
C ALA A 183 0.36 15.21 2.90
N ASP A 184 1.68 15.36 2.73
CA ASP A 184 2.28 16.55 2.10
C ASP A 184 1.77 16.79 0.68
N THR A 185 1.63 15.73 -0.06
CA THR A 185 1.24 15.75 -1.47
C THR A 185 -0.21 16.18 -1.69
N PHE A 186 -1.10 15.71 -0.81
CA PHE A 186 -2.54 16.00 -0.91
C PHE A 186 -2.97 17.21 -0.07
N ASP A 187 -2.03 17.93 0.56
CA ASP A 187 -2.32 19.01 1.52
C ASP A 187 -3.27 18.52 2.64
N ALA A 188 -3.08 17.27 3.04
CA ALA A 188 -3.85 16.56 4.05
C ALA A 188 -3.11 16.51 5.38
N HIS A 189 -3.82 16.18 6.45
CA HIS A 189 -3.16 15.85 7.71
C HIS A 189 -2.79 14.36 7.79
N LEU A 190 -1.81 14.04 8.64
CA LEU A 190 -1.42 12.67 8.96
C LEU A 190 -1.91 12.30 10.35
N THR A 191 -2.68 11.23 10.47
CA THR A 191 -3.06 10.65 11.77
C THR A 191 -2.28 9.36 12.01
N MET A 192 -1.47 9.33 13.06
CA MET A 192 -0.87 8.11 13.60
C MET A 192 -1.89 7.40 14.47
N PHE A 193 -2.30 6.21 14.10
CA PHE A 193 -3.31 5.41 14.81
C PHE A 193 -2.68 4.21 15.50
N HIS A 194 -2.80 4.14 16.81
CA HIS A 194 -2.29 3.06 17.64
C HIS A 194 -3.42 2.39 18.44
N VAL A 195 -3.42 1.05 18.51
CA VAL A 195 -4.40 0.28 19.27
C VAL A 195 -3.73 -0.47 20.42
N ILE A 196 -4.21 -0.22 21.63
CA ILE A 196 -3.85 -0.99 22.82
C ILE A 196 -4.80 -2.17 22.91
N GLU A 197 -4.32 -3.38 22.64
CA GLU A 197 -5.14 -4.60 22.77
C GLU A 197 -5.33 -4.99 24.23
N LEU A 198 -6.59 -5.13 24.65
CA LEU A 198 -6.96 -5.42 26.05
C LEU A 198 -6.52 -6.82 26.52
N TYR A 199 -6.35 -7.76 25.58
CA TYR A 199 -5.97 -9.15 25.84
C TYR A 199 -4.71 -9.58 25.10
N GLY A 200 -4.02 -8.64 24.43
CA GLY A 200 -2.73 -8.88 23.81
C GLY A 200 -1.61 -8.99 24.86
N SER A 201 -0.48 -9.53 24.47
CA SER A 201 0.76 -9.27 25.21
C SER A 201 0.95 -7.75 25.15
N ALA A 202 0.78 -7.08 26.29
CA ALA A 202 1.05 -5.66 26.39
C ALA A 202 2.41 -5.42 25.72
N SER A 203 2.51 -4.37 24.94
CA SER A 203 3.81 -3.89 24.47
C SER A 203 4.65 -3.59 25.72
N GLU A 204 5.37 -4.61 26.21
CA GLU A 204 6.20 -4.55 27.42
C GLU A 204 7.31 -3.51 27.27
N ASP A 205 7.57 -3.11 26.02
CA ASP A 205 8.65 -2.23 25.62
C ASP A 205 8.33 -0.73 25.67
N ILE A 206 7.08 -0.34 25.99
CA ILE A 206 6.75 1.08 26.14
C ILE A 206 6.95 1.48 27.60
N PRO A 207 7.90 2.38 27.89
CA PRO A 207 8.11 2.92 29.24
C PRO A 207 6.82 3.58 29.75
N ARG A 208 6.28 3.11 30.88
CA ARG A 208 5.12 3.72 31.53
C ARG A 208 5.61 4.65 32.64
N ASP A 209 5.39 5.95 32.46
CA ASP A 209 5.62 6.91 33.55
C ASP A 209 4.42 6.90 34.50
N PRO A 210 4.60 6.51 35.78
CA PRO A 210 3.51 6.48 36.75
C PRO A 210 2.86 7.86 37.02
N GLY A 211 3.55 8.93 36.65
CA GLY A 211 3.08 10.31 36.80
C GLY A 211 2.24 10.81 35.63
N LYS A 212 2.20 10.07 34.52
CA LYS A 212 1.46 10.42 33.28
C LYS A 212 0.40 9.37 33.00
N GLY A 213 -0.70 9.77 32.35
CA GLY A 213 -1.68 8.81 31.87
C GLY A 213 -1.08 7.86 30.83
N GLU A 214 -1.56 6.61 30.75
CA GLU A 214 -1.03 5.59 29.84
C GLU A 214 -0.97 6.06 28.38
N ASN A 215 -2.03 6.67 27.86
CA ASN A 215 -2.04 7.20 26.50
C ASN A 215 -0.99 8.28 26.24
N VAL A 216 -0.70 9.13 27.25
CA VAL A 216 0.34 10.17 27.14
C VAL A 216 1.72 9.54 27.07
N SER A 217 1.99 8.52 27.88
CA SER A 217 3.27 7.81 27.86
C SER A 217 3.50 7.10 26.50
N ILE A 218 2.46 6.47 25.95
CA ILE A 218 2.53 5.82 24.63
C ILE A 218 2.77 6.87 23.53
N TYR A 219 2.03 7.98 23.57
CA TYR A 219 2.21 9.08 22.62
C TYR A 219 3.64 9.59 22.62
N GLU A 220 4.22 9.88 23.80
CA GLU A 220 5.59 10.35 23.89
C GLU A 220 6.60 9.33 23.34
N ALA A 221 6.41 8.05 23.65
CA ALA A 221 7.25 6.98 23.13
C ALA A 221 7.14 6.84 21.60
N ILE A 222 5.96 7.01 21.03
CA ILE A 222 5.77 7.00 19.57
C ILE A 222 6.53 8.15 18.93
N ILE A 223 6.43 9.37 19.47
CA ILE A 223 7.14 10.54 18.92
C ILE A 223 8.66 10.35 19.00
N GLU A 224 9.17 9.84 20.12
CA GLU A 224 10.59 9.54 20.30
C GLU A 224 11.07 8.54 19.25
N ARG A 225 10.36 7.42 19.07
CA ARG A 225 10.69 6.40 18.08
C ARG A 225 10.64 6.90 16.64
N ILE A 226 9.69 7.79 16.29
CA ILE A 226 9.68 8.42 14.97
C ILE A 226 10.94 9.24 14.75
N ASN A 227 11.35 10.06 15.74
CA ASN A 227 12.56 10.88 15.61
C ASN A 227 13.82 10.00 15.50
N ASP A 228 13.91 8.92 16.29
CA ASP A 228 15.01 7.96 16.21
C ASP A 228 15.05 7.30 14.81
N TYR A 229 13.91 6.82 14.33
CA TYR A 229 13.77 6.23 12.98
C TYR A 229 14.21 7.21 11.87
N LEU A 230 13.78 8.47 11.94
CA LEU A 230 14.17 9.49 10.96
C LEU A 230 15.68 9.75 11.00
N ALA A 231 16.29 9.78 12.19
CA ALA A 231 17.72 9.95 12.35
C ALA A 231 18.51 8.76 11.80
N GLU A 232 18.10 7.53 12.08
CA GLU A 232 18.73 6.30 11.56
C GLU A 232 18.65 6.19 10.02
N LYS A 233 17.55 6.66 9.45
CA LYS A 233 17.38 6.70 7.98
C LYS A 233 18.01 7.92 7.32
N GLU A 234 18.80 8.72 8.06
CA GLU A 234 19.48 9.93 7.56
C GLU A 234 18.48 10.92 6.90
N MET A 235 17.26 11.00 7.45
CA MET A 235 16.21 11.91 6.99
C MET A 235 16.24 13.25 7.74
N ASP A 236 17.41 13.88 7.81
CA ASP A 236 17.68 15.11 8.59
C ASP A 236 16.79 16.31 8.19
N ASN A 237 16.18 16.22 7.00
CA ASN A 237 15.29 17.25 6.50
C ASN A 237 13.83 17.10 6.97
N VAL A 238 13.53 16.09 7.79
CA VAL A 238 12.19 15.82 8.34
C VAL A 238 12.29 15.69 9.87
N HIS A 239 11.44 16.36 10.59
CA HIS A 239 11.36 16.21 12.05
C HIS A 239 9.95 16.50 12.57
N ILE A 240 9.65 15.98 13.75
CA ILE A 240 8.40 16.30 14.45
C ILE A 240 8.59 17.54 15.33
N GLN A 241 7.82 18.57 15.03
CA GLN A 241 7.76 19.79 15.83
C GLN A 241 6.59 19.72 16.82
N ARG A 242 6.90 19.84 18.11
CA ARG A 242 5.88 19.81 19.17
C ARG A 242 5.12 21.15 19.22
N THR A 243 3.82 21.10 19.16
CA THR A 243 2.96 22.31 19.30
C THR A 243 2.73 22.70 20.75
N GLY A 244 2.95 21.79 21.69
CA GLY A 244 2.62 21.94 23.12
C GLY A 244 1.20 21.46 23.45
N VAL A 245 0.39 21.08 22.47
CA VAL A 245 -0.89 20.39 22.65
C VAL A 245 -0.66 18.89 22.58
N THR A 246 -1.12 18.16 23.58
CA THR A 246 -0.94 16.70 23.63
C THR A 246 -1.72 16.04 22.49
N PHE A 247 -1.09 15.11 21.78
CA PHE A 247 -1.58 14.40 20.59
C PHE A 247 -1.66 15.24 19.31
N GLU A 248 -1.22 16.49 19.32
CA GLU A 248 -1.21 17.38 18.15
C GLU A 248 0.19 17.92 17.94
N ASP A 249 0.80 17.61 16.83
CA ASP A 249 2.14 18.03 16.45
C ASP A 249 2.16 18.46 14.97
N GLU A 250 3.32 18.77 14.45
CA GLU A 250 3.55 19.05 13.04
C GLU A 250 4.74 18.24 12.54
N ILE A 251 4.62 17.69 11.32
CA ILE A 251 5.78 17.17 10.59
C ILE A 251 6.33 18.31 9.77
N VAL A 252 7.54 18.74 10.10
CA VAL A 252 8.24 19.80 9.37
C VAL A 252 9.17 19.17 8.36
N ILE A 253 9.03 19.59 7.09
CA ILE A 253 9.86 19.17 5.98
C ILE A 253 10.63 20.37 5.47
N THR A 254 11.96 20.27 5.44
CA THR A 254 12.85 21.33 4.98
C THR A 254 13.45 20.96 3.64
N ASP A 255 13.32 21.86 2.64
CA ASP A 255 13.96 21.72 1.34
C ASP A 255 14.73 22.98 0.99
N GLY A 256 16.04 22.97 1.24
CA GLY A 256 16.89 24.14 1.15
C GLY A 256 16.52 25.21 2.19
N GLU A 257 16.13 26.41 1.74
CA GLU A 257 15.68 27.51 2.62
C GLU A 257 14.16 27.50 2.88
N GLN A 258 13.41 26.60 2.28
CA GLN A 258 11.96 26.51 2.42
C GLN A 258 11.60 25.40 3.42
N SER A 259 10.67 25.71 4.30
CA SER A 259 10.07 24.72 5.21
C SER A 259 8.57 24.74 5.03
N ARG A 260 7.96 23.56 5.08
CA ARG A 260 6.52 23.36 5.13
C ARG A 260 6.17 22.42 6.26
N SER A 261 4.97 22.54 6.79
CA SER A 261 4.49 21.69 7.87
C SER A 261 3.21 20.95 7.45
N ILE A 262 3.06 19.74 7.96
CA ILE A 262 1.90 18.89 7.83
C ILE A 262 1.30 18.71 9.21
N PRO A 263 0.01 18.99 9.45
CA PRO A 263 -0.63 18.68 10.72
C PRO A 263 -0.51 17.19 11.03
N PHE A 264 -0.07 16.87 12.24
CA PHE A 264 0.18 15.51 12.67
C PHE A 264 -0.56 15.21 13.97
N TYR A 265 -1.45 14.24 13.91
CA TYR A 265 -2.26 13.83 15.06
C TYR A 265 -1.89 12.42 15.51
N THR A 266 -1.94 12.18 16.82
CA THR A 266 -1.80 10.83 17.37
C THR A 266 -3.12 10.39 18.00
N ARG A 267 -3.66 9.29 17.53
CA ARG A 267 -4.88 8.68 18.06
C ARG A 267 -4.57 7.34 18.68
N ILE A 268 -4.94 7.16 19.96
CA ILE A 268 -4.72 5.93 20.72
C ILE A 268 -6.06 5.41 21.20
N GLU A 269 -6.42 4.23 20.72
CA GLU A 269 -7.66 3.54 21.07
C GLU A 269 -7.38 2.27 21.87
N LYS A 270 -8.35 1.84 22.68
CA LYS A 270 -8.30 0.57 23.39
C LYS A 270 -9.36 -0.36 22.83
N GLY A 271 -8.94 -1.56 22.45
CA GLY A 271 -9.85 -2.51 21.85
C GLY A 271 -9.48 -3.97 22.11
N VAL A 272 -10.39 -4.86 21.74
CA VAL A 272 -10.19 -6.30 21.87
C VAL A 272 -9.26 -6.82 20.79
N SER A 273 -9.25 -6.17 19.63
CA SER A 273 -8.45 -6.60 18.48
C SER A 273 -8.07 -5.40 17.60
N ALA A 274 -6.77 -5.24 17.34
CA ALA A 274 -6.25 -4.13 16.58
C ALA A 274 -6.89 -4.00 15.19
N HIS A 275 -7.08 -5.11 14.45
CA HIS A 275 -7.65 -5.05 13.10
C HIS A 275 -9.09 -4.53 13.08
N TYR A 276 -9.88 -4.83 14.11
CA TYR A 276 -11.27 -4.36 14.21
C TYR A 276 -11.34 -2.86 14.48
N GLU A 277 -10.52 -2.37 15.43
CA GLU A 277 -10.47 -0.94 15.74
C GLU A 277 -9.91 -0.12 14.56
N ILE A 278 -8.92 -0.67 13.84
CA ILE A 278 -8.40 -0.05 12.62
C ILE A 278 -9.48 0.01 11.53
N GLU A 279 -10.25 -1.07 11.33
CA GLU A 279 -11.33 -1.11 10.33
C GLU A 279 -12.41 -0.07 10.66
N ASN A 280 -12.83 0.01 11.93
CA ASN A 280 -13.83 0.97 12.36
C ASN A 280 -13.34 2.41 12.16
N TYR A 281 -12.19 2.75 12.72
CA TYR A 281 -11.61 4.08 12.61
C TYR A 281 -11.37 4.49 11.15
N ALA A 282 -10.77 3.60 10.37
CA ALA A 282 -10.49 3.86 8.97
C ALA A 282 -11.76 4.09 8.14
N SER A 283 -12.85 3.38 8.43
CA SER A 283 -14.11 3.54 7.68
C SER A 283 -14.84 4.84 7.97
N GLU A 284 -14.59 5.47 9.13
CA GLU A 284 -15.25 6.70 9.58
C GLU A 284 -14.41 7.95 9.33
N GLU A 285 -13.08 7.86 9.46
CA GLU A 285 -12.21 9.01 9.58
C GLU A 285 -11.07 9.06 8.53
N ALA A 286 -10.78 7.96 7.82
CA ALA A 286 -9.64 7.93 6.92
C ALA A 286 -10.05 7.95 5.44
N ASP A 287 -9.32 8.72 4.64
CA ASP A 287 -9.40 8.69 3.18
C ASP A 287 -8.43 7.68 2.58
N ILE A 288 -7.23 7.60 3.16
CA ILE A 288 -6.20 6.62 2.80
C ILE A 288 -5.66 5.99 4.09
N LEU A 289 -5.58 4.66 4.11
CA LEU A 289 -4.91 3.93 5.17
C LEU A 289 -3.53 3.46 4.69
N VAL A 290 -2.50 3.80 5.44
CA VAL A 290 -1.12 3.34 5.22
C VAL A 290 -0.71 2.44 6.37
N MET A 291 -0.07 1.32 6.08
CA MET A 291 0.39 0.40 7.12
C MET A 291 1.60 -0.40 6.68
N ALA A 292 2.46 -0.74 7.62
CA ALA A 292 3.48 -1.74 7.39
C ALA A 292 2.89 -3.16 7.36
N THR A 293 3.51 -4.04 6.59
CA THR A 293 3.07 -5.45 6.51
C THR A 293 3.52 -6.29 7.70
N HIS A 294 4.42 -5.78 8.54
CA HIS A 294 4.98 -6.43 9.72
C HIS A 294 5.02 -5.45 10.89
N GLY A 295 5.01 -5.99 12.10
CA GLY A 295 5.13 -5.29 13.38
C GLY A 295 5.85 -6.18 14.38
N HIS A 296 5.65 -5.98 15.68
CA HIS A 296 6.31 -6.71 16.79
C HIS A 296 6.34 -8.24 16.67
N SER A 297 5.36 -8.85 16.02
CA SER A 297 5.30 -10.31 15.85
C SER A 297 6.06 -10.81 14.62
N GLY A 298 6.90 -9.98 14.01
CA GLY A 298 7.57 -10.23 12.76
C GLY A 298 8.47 -11.46 12.77
N PHE A 299 7.93 -12.61 12.34
CA PHE A 299 8.78 -13.70 11.86
C PHE A 299 9.37 -13.26 10.52
N ALA A 300 10.69 -13.05 10.54
CA ALA A 300 11.48 -12.69 9.39
C ALA A 300 11.12 -13.58 8.17
N HIS A 301 10.92 -12.96 7.04
CA HIS A 301 11.08 -13.43 5.67
C HIS A 301 9.87 -13.78 4.82
N LEU A 302 8.64 -14.09 5.31
CA LEU A 302 7.59 -14.55 4.35
C LEU A 302 6.12 -14.39 4.78
N ILE A 303 5.80 -13.96 6.00
CA ILE A 303 4.42 -13.99 6.48
C ILE A 303 3.92 -12.57 6.72
N LEU A 304 2.88 -12.18 6.00
CA LEU A 304 2.10 -10.96 6.28
C LEU A 304 1.59 -10.99 7.73
N GLY A 305 1.81 -9.95 8.50
CA GLY A 305 1.32 -9.84 9.87
C GLY A 305 -0.20 -10.04 9.95
N SER A 306 -0.68 -10.71 11.00
CA SER A 306 -2.10 -11.08 11.13
C SER A 306 -3.04 -9.87 11.09
N THR A 307 -2.63 -8.74 11.66
CA THR A 307 -3.39 -7.48 11.62
C THR A 307 -3.40 -6.91 10.21
N ALA A 308 -2.23 -6.83 9.55
CA ALA A 308 -2.11 -6.32 8.19
C ALA A 308 -2.91 -7.17 7.19
N GLU A 309 -2.90 -8.49 7.35
CA GLU A 309 -3.68 -9.40 6.51
C GLU A 309 -5.18 -9.14 6.62
N LYS A 310 -5.70 -9.03 7.85
CA LYS A 310 -7.12 -8.78 8.10
C LYS A 310 -7.54 -7.38 7.65
N VAL A 311 -6.77 -6.36 7.98
CA VAL A 311 -7.02 -4.98 7.52
C VAL A 311 -7.04 -4.93 5.99
N ALA A 312 -6.05 -5.53 5.33
CA ALA A 312 -6.02 -5.60 3.88
C ALA A 312 -7.20 -6.39 3.28
N GLN A 313 -7.84 -7.29 4.02
CA GLN A 313 -9.03 -8.03 3.57
C GLN A 313 -10.34 -7.28 3.76
N TYR A 314 -10.51 -6.58 4.88
CA TYR A 314 -11.83 -6.08 5.31
C TYR A 314 -12.01 -4.58 5.14
N VAL A 315 -10.95 -3.78 5.20
CA VAL A 315 -11.04 -2.32 5.03
C VAL A 315 -11.46 -1.97 3.60
N LYS A 316 -12.47 -1.12 3.47
CA LYS A 316 -13.09 -0.75 2.19
C LYS A 316 -12.46 0.46 1.52
N ILE A 317 -11.82 1.31 2.32
CA ILE A 317 -11.10 2.47 1.80
C ILE A 317 -9.79 2.03 1.12
N PRO A 318 -9.14 2.90 0.37
CA PRO A 318 -7.81 2.64 -0.18
C PRO A 318 -6.80 2.30 0.90
N VAL A 319 -6.00 1.25 0.67
CA VAL A 319 -4.95 0.83 1.60
C VAL A 319 -3.63 0.74 0.87
N ILE A 320 -2.62 1.37 1.44
CA ILE A 320 -1.23 1.22 1.01
C ILE A 320 -0.51 0.35 2.03
N THR A 321 0.06 -0.74 1.55
CA THR A 321 0.89 -1.61 2.38
C THR A 321 2.36 -1.42 2.02
N VAL A 322 3.18 -1.23 3.04
CA VAL A 322 4.64 -1.08 2.92
C VAL A 322 5.31 -2.25 3.61
N ARG A 323 6.22 -2.93 2.93
CA ARG A 323 7.02 -3.97 3.54
C ARG A 323 8.33 -3.37 4.05
N PRO A 324 8.66 -3.54 5.35
CA PRO A 324 9.97 -3.15 5.86
C PRO A 324 11.11 -3.77 5.04
N SER A 325 12.23 -3.09 4.97
CA SER A 325 13.43 -3.61 4.29
C SER A 325 14.02 -4.82 5.02
N ASP A 326 14.83 -5.64 4.33
CA ASP A 326 15.47 -6.79 4.98
C ASP A 326 16.46 -6.35 6.06
N GLU A 327 17.04 -5.15 5.95
CA GLU A 327 17.91 -4.54 6.95
C GLU A 327 17.17 -4.21 8.25
N GLU A 328 15.89 -3.83 8.17
CA GLU A 328 15.02 -3.56 9.33
C GLU A 328 14.57 -4.83 10.07
N PHE A 329 14.83 -6.02 9.52
CA PHE A 329 14.55 -7.29 10.21
C PHE A 329 15.75 -7.87 10.96
N ASP A 330 16.96 -7.36 10.72
CA ASP A 330 18.20 -7.90 11.27
C ASP A 330 18.65 -7.13 12.54
N ASP A 331 17.95 -6.05 12.91
CA ASP A 331 18.13 -5.27 14.14
C ASP A 331 17.10 -5.68 15.20
#